data_8113ae2561a69ff2d9ac13ae067b25fe
#
_entry.id   8113ae2561a69ff2d9ac13ae067b25fe
#
_cell.length_a   1.000
_cell.length_b   1.000
_cell.length_c   1.000
_cell.angle_alpha   90.00
_cell.angle_beta   90.00
_cell.angle_gamma   90.00
#
_symmetry.space_group_name_H-M   'P 1'
#
loop_
_entity.id
_entity.type
_entity.pdbx_description
1 polymer ?
#
loop_
_entity_poly.entity_id
_entity_poly.type
_entity_poly.pdbx_seq_one_letter_code
_entity_poly.pdbx_strand_id
1 'polypeptide(L)'
;EQWEGEPCPPPTWFNLRDRKEGYDVSVPYRAAGYMSMLGFGKTADSVMGRLKEIGREAFSSYMERMEAREAAVRSGAVLPDVDLSCCVMEYGELVRLCHERHGEEAGTWFRALYEDAGERIRLGRWNYPRATLEIMDAALTYSGITAPVMVIAFAPPYYPAFHSDRLPGRTGQGSAFYGMLQKAAGETCGIRLGKRNYCCGISDLSYCAGPDMEELKAYAANAPLWGKVYGMNLDAMSVFQVPALLFGPVGRDAHQMSERVNARSLLEEVPAILQHFIEQV
;
A
#
# COMPACT_ATOMS: atom_id res chain seq x y z
N GLU A 1 -4.18 -12.04 -8.59
CA GLU A 1 -5.12 -12.61 -7.61
C GLU A 1 -6.54 -12.52 -8.17
N GLN A 2 -7.38 -13.51 -7.89
CA GLN A 2 -8.77 -13.56 -8.32
C GLN A 2 -9.66 -13.99 -7.16
N TRP A 3 -10.87 -13.46 -7.11
CA TRP A 3 -11.91 -13.84 -6.17
C TRP A 3 -13.24 -14.05 -6.91
N GLU A 4 -13.81 -15.25 -6.81
CA GLU A 4 -15.08 -15.60 -7.51
C GLU A 4 -15.11 -15.16 -8.99
N GLY A 5 -13.98 -15.31 -9.68
CA GLY A 5 -13.82 -14.91 -11.08
C GLY A 5 -13.50 -13.44 -11.32
N GLU A 6 -13.49 -12.60 -10.29
CA GLU A 6 -13.10 -11.19 -10.41
C GLU A 6 -11.59 -11.03 -10.16
N PRO A 7 -10.82 -10.45 -11.09
CA PRO A 7 -9.39 -10.23 -10.90
C PRO A 7 -9.10 -8.94 -10.13
N CYS A 8 -8.08 -8.96 -9.28
CA CYS A 8 -7.46 -7.74 -8.75
C CYS A 8 -6.75 -6.98 -9.87
N PRO A 9 -6.75 -5.65 -9.86
CA PRO A 9 -5.88 -4.86 -10.71
C PRO A 9 -4.41 -5.14 -10.38
N PRO A 10 -3.50 -5.01 -11.36
CA PRO A 10 -2.07 -5.16 -11.11
C PRO A 10 -1.56 -4.02 -10.22
N PRO A 11 -0.43 -4.23 -9.51
CA PRO A 11 0.26 -3.16 -8.82
C PRO A 11 0.58 -2.01 -9.77
N THR A 12 0.38 -0.78 -9.30
CA THR A 12 0.56 0.42 -10.13
C THR A 12 1.60 1.34 -9.50
N TRP A 13 2.65 1.64 -10.26
CA TRP A 13 3.66 2.61 -9.87
C TRP A 13 3.09 4.03 -9.89
N PHE A 14 3.23 4.74 -8.78
CA PHE A 14 2.89 6.17 -8.68
C PHE A 14 4.14 7.05 -8.81
N ASN A 15 5.28 6.54 -8.41
CA ASN A 15 6.54 7.25 -8.53
C ASN A 15 7.69 6.25 -8.62
N LEU A 16 8.64 6.52 -9.49
CA LEU A 16 9.94 5.83 -9.54
C LEU A 16 10.95 6.79 -10.14
N ARG A 17 11.91 7.25 -9.36
CA ARG A 17 12.91 8.21 -9.80
C ARG A 17 14.21 8.05 -9.02
N ASP A 18 15.29 8.60 -9.57
CA ASP A 18 16.50 8.79 -8.78
C ASP A 18 16.31 9.85 -7.68
N ARG A 19 17.21 9.85 -6.71
CA ARG A 19 17.20 10.76 -5.56
C ARG A 19 18.28 11.84 -5.68
N LYS A 20 18.81 12.04 -6.87
CA LYS A 20 19.83 13.03 -7.13
C LYS A 20 19.22 14.43 -7.21
N GLU A 21 19.81 15.37 -6.51
CA GLU A 21 19.48 16.79 -6.59
C GLU A 21 20.71 17.55 -7.09
N GLY A 22 20.58 18.21 -8.22
CA GLY A 22 21.63 18.97 -8.84
C GLY A 22 22.72 18.13 -9.54
N TYR A 23 23.63 18.79 -10.23
CA TYR A 23 24.77 18.25 -10.99
C TYR A 23 24.48 17.07 -11.92
N ASP A 24 24.11 17.35 -13.15
CA ASP A 24 23.51 16.39 -14.10
C ASP A 24 24.43 15.31 -14.67
N VAL A 25 25.75 15.46 -14.53
CA VAL A 25 26.74 14.57 -15.19
C VAL A 25 27.23 13.41 -14.32
N SER A 26 26.79 13.27 -13.08
CA SER A 26 27.15 12.13 -12.24
C SER A 26 26.04 11.07 -12.18
N VAL A 27 26.42 9.80 -12.03
CA VAL A 27 25.48 8.70 -11.83
C VAL A 27 24.72 8.90 -10.51
N PRO A 28 23.38 8.71 -10.47
CA PRO A 28 22.64 8.75 -9.22
C PRO A 28 23.11 7.68 -8.24
N TYR A 29 23.35 8.08 -7.00
CA TYR A 29 23.74 7.16 -5.93
C TYR A 29 22.56 6.32 -5.41
N ARG A 30 21.34 6.88 -5.46
CA ARG A 30 20.11 6.26 -4.97
C ARG A 30 18.97 6.48 -5.91
N ALA A 31 18.04 5.52 -5.94
CA ALA A 31 16.73 5.65 -6.54
C ALA A 31 15.67 5.21 -5.55
N ALA A 32 14.48 5.76 -5.65
CA ALA A 32 13.34 5.39 -4.82
C ALA A 32 12.04 5.47 -5.59
N GLY A 33 11.08 4.68 -5.17
CA GLY A 33 9.75 4.70 -5.76
C GLY A 33 8.73 4.09 -4.83
N TYR A 34 7.46 4.28 -5.17
CA TYR A 34 6.36 3.63 -4.48
C TYR A 34 5.25 3.27 -5.46
N MET A 35 4.54 2.21 -5.13
CA MET A 35 3.42 1.68 -5.88
C MET A 35 2.23 1.43 -4.98
N SER A 36 1.03 1.46 -5.54
CA SER A 36 -0.17 0.95 -4.89
C SER A 36 -0.39 -0.49 -5.28
N MET A 37 -0.83 -1.29 -4.32
CA MET A 37 -1.23 -2.67 -4.55
C MET A 37 -2.55 -2.92 -3.83
N LEU A 38 -3.51 -3.45 -4.55
CA LEU A 38 -4.79 -3.91 -4.03
C LEU A 38 -4.79 -5.44 -4.05
N GLY A 39 -5.41 -6.06 -3.06
CA GLY A 39 -5.45 -7.51 -2.95
C GLY A 39 -6.70 -7.98 -2.21
N PHE A 40 -7.09 -9.24 -2.42
CA PHE A 40 -8.23 -9.86 -1.75
C PHE A 40 -7.83 -10.59 -0.46
N GLY A 41 -6.68 -11.23 -0.45
CA GLY A 41 -6.26 -12.07 0.67
C GLY A 41 -4.75 -12.24 0.77
N LYS A 42 -3.97 -11.38 0.11
CA LYS A 42 -2.52 -11.34 0.30
C LYS A 42 -2.20 -10.68 1.63
N THR A 43 -1.39 -11.37 2.42
CA THR A 43 -0.91 -10.84 3.69
C THR A 43 0.31 -9.93 3.49
N ALA A 44 0.58 -9.05 4.47
CA ALA A 44 1.77 -8.21 4.47
C ALA A 44 3.05 -9.04 4.31
N ASP A 45 3.15 -10.16 5.01
CA ASP A 45 4.30 -11.07 4.90
C ASP A 45 4.44 -11.68 3.51
N SER A 46 3.31 -12.10 2.89
CA SER A 46 3.34 -12.67 1.54
C SER A 46 3.75 -11.65 0.49
N VAL A 47 3.30 -10.42 0.65
CA VAL A 47 3.69 -9.29 -0.22
C VAL A 47 5.17 -8.96 -0.04
N MET A 48 5.63 -8.84 1.20
CA MET A 48 7.03 -8.54 1.51
C MET A 48 7.96 -9.64 0.99
N GLY A 49 7.60 -10.91 1.23
CA GLY A 49 8.34 -12.06 0.70
C GLY A 49 8.48 -12.01 -0.82
N ARG A 50 7.38 -11.75 -1.53
CA ARG A 50 7.41 -11.65 -3.01
C ARG A 50 8.24 -10.48 -3.51
N LEU A 51 8.16 -9.33 -2.85
CA LEU A 51 8.98 -8.16 -3.20
C LEU A 51 10.48 -8.42 -2.96
N LYS A 52 10.82 -9.13 -1.88
CA LYS A 52 12.22 -9.55 -1.62
C LYS A 52 12.72 -10.53 -2.70
N GLU A 53 11.90 -11.47 -3.15
CA GLU A 53 12.25 -12.37 -4.27
C GLU A 53 12.53 -11.57 -5.55
N ILE A 54 11.61 -10.69 -5.95
CA ILE A 54 11.77 -9.82 -7.13
C ILE A 54 13.04 -8.97 -7.01
N GLY A 55 13.31 -8.42 -5.83
CA GLY A 55 14.51 -7.65 -5.58
C GLY A 55 15.80 -8.47 -5.77
N ARG A 56 15.83 -9.71 -5.24
CA ARG A 56 16.97 -10.62 -5.42
C ARG A 56 17.16 -11.02 -6.88
N GLU A 57 16.08 -11.38 -7.58
CA GLU A 57 16.11 -11.71 -9.01
C GLU A 57 16.65 -10.52 -9.83
N ALA A 58 16.21 -9.29 -9.51
CA ALA A 58 16.68 -8.08 -10.17
C ALA A 58 18.18 -7.83 -9.93
N PHE A 59 18.67 -7.99 -8.70
CA PHE A 59 20.09 -7.88 -8.39
C PHE A 59 20.92 -8.96 -9.09
N SER A 60 20.51 -10.24 -9.04
CA SER A 60 21.20 -11.31 -9.77
C SER A 60 21.34 -10.98 -11.24
N SER A 61 20.23 -10.63 -11.90
CA SER A 61 20.25 -10.27 -13.33
C SER A 61 21.09 -9.04 -13.64
N TYR A 62 21.15 -8.08 -12.73
CA TYR A 62 22.02 -6.91 -12.87
C TYR A 62 23.49 -7.29 -12.74
N MET A 63 23.85 -8.09 -11.73
CA MET A 63 25.21 -8.51 -11.46
C MET A 63 25.79 -9.35 -12.61
N GLU A 64 25.05 -10.34 -13.10
CA GLU A 64 25.45 -11.11 -14.27
C GLU A 64 25.80 -10.23 -15.48
N ARG A 65 24.99 -9.17 -15.72
CA ARG A 65 25.26 -8.22 -16.80
C ARG A 65 26.48 -7.33 -16.53
N MET A 66 26.71 -6.97 -15.27
CA MET A 66 27.91 -6.20 -14.90
C MET A 66 29.17 -7.02 -15.03
N GLU A 67 29.18 -8.26 -14.57
CA GLU A 67 30.32 -9.19 -14.71
C GLU A 67 30.66 -9.45 -16.20
N ALA A 68 29.63 -9.68 -17.02
CA ALA A 68 29.85 -9.86 -18.46
C ALA A 68 30.45 -8.62 -19.13
N ARG A 69 30.01 -7.40 -18.73
CA ARG A 69 30.58 -6.15 -19.24
C ARG A 69 31.99 -5.89 -18.74
N GLU A 70 32.24 -6.17 -17.46
CA GLU A 70 33.55 -6.04 -16.85
C GLU A 70 34.55 -6.97 -17.55
N ALA A 71 34.21 -8.23 -17.78
CA ALA A 71 35.04 -9.18 -18.53
C ALA A 71 35.37 -8.69 -19.93
N ALA A 72 34.45 -8.01 -20.61
CA ALA A 72 34.67 -7.43 -21.94
C ALA A 72 35.62 -6.22 -21.92
N VAL A 73 35.69 -5.47 -20.82
CA VAL A 73 36.55 -4.26 -20.68
C VAL A 73 37.91 -4.58 -20.09
N ARG A 74 38.03 -5.68 -19.32
CA ARG A 74 39.26 -6.07 -18.59
C ARG A 74 40.45 -6.49 -19.47
N SER A 75 40.40 -6.39 -20.75
CA SER A 75 41.57 -6.73 -21.59
C SER A 75 42.74 -5.75 -21.41
N GLY A 76 43.19 -5.54 -20.15
CA GLY A 76 44.40 -4.80 -19.80
C GLY A 76 44.32 -3.75 -18.70
N ALA A 77 43.16 -3.51 -18.06
CA ALA A 77 43.04 -2.56 -16.96
C ALA A 77 42.87 -3.28 -15.61
N VAL A 78 43.58 -2.82 -14.59
CA VAL A 78 43.35 -3.22 -13.20
C VAL A 78 42.19 -2.36 -12.68
N LEU A 79 41.02 -2.95 -12.55
CA LEU A 79 39.86 -2.31 -11.91
C LEU A 79 39.96 -2.53 -10.39
N PRO A 80 39.48 -1.57 -9.56
CA PRO A 80 39.41 -1.76 -8.13
C PRO A 80 38.47 -2.93 -7.80
N ASP A 81 38.81 -3.66 -6.75
CA ASP A 81 37.91 -4.71 -6.22
C ASP A 81 36.68 -4.03 -5.61
N VAL A 82 35.52 -4.27 -6.20
CA VAL A 82 34.25 -3.70 -5.75
C VAL A 82 33.46 -4.81 -5.06
N ASP A 83 33.03 -4.55 -3.83
CA ASP A 83 32.10 -5.45 -3.15
C ASP A 83 30.75 -5.40 -3.88
N LEU A 84 30.48 -6.45 -4.64
CA LEU A 84 29.26 -6.64 -5.42
C LEU A 84 28.21 -7.46 -4.64
N SER A 85 28.40 -7.70 -3.35
CA SER A 85 27.40 -8.32 -2.51
C SER A 85 26.15 -7.44 -2.46
N CYS A 86 25.04 -7.95 -2.99
CA CYS A 86 23.77 -7.25 -2.99
C CYS A 86 22.87 -7.77 -1.87
N CYS A 87 22.20 -6.86 -1.18
CA CYS A 87 21.28 -7.19 -0.11
C CYS A 87 19.87 -6.64 -0.41
N VAL A 88 18.85 -7.46 -0.15
CA VAL A 88 17.45 -7.01 -0.13
C VAL A 88 16.93 -7.20 1.28
N MET A 89 16.55 -6.12 1.93
CA MET A 89 16.09 -6.11 3.32
C MET A 89 14.78 -5.36 3.51
N GLU A 90 14.10 -5.70 4.57
CA GLU A 90 12.93 -4.99 5.05
C GLU A 90 13.34 -3.78 5.90
N TYR A 91 12.44 -2.80 6.00
CA TYR A 91 12.69 -1.63 6.85
C TYR A 91 12.95 -2.00 8.31
N GLY A 92 12.19 -2.97 8.86
CA GLY A 92 12.44 -3.47 10.22
C GLY A 92 13.83 -4.07 10.42
N GLU A 93 14.38 -4.72 9.39
CA GLU A 93 15.76 -5.24 9.40
C GLU A 93 16.77 -4.09 9.43
N LEU A 94 16.54 -3.04 8.63
CA LEU A 94 17.38 -1.84 8.63
C LEU A 94 17.38 -1.13 9.99
N VAL A 95 16.21 -0.99 10.62
CA VAL A 95 16.09 -0.40 11.97
C VAL A 95 16.87 -1.21 13.00
N ARG A 96 16.74 -2.54 12.98
CA ARG A 96 17.52 -3.41 13.89
C ARG A 96 19.03 -3.22 13.69
N LEU A 97 19.48 -3.20 12.45
CA LEU A 97 20.89 -2.96 12.14
C LEU A 97 21.39 -1.61 12.67
N CYS A 98 20.58 -0.55 12.55
CA CYS A 98 20.92 0.75 13.13
C CYS A 98 21.07 0.67 14.66
N HIS A 99 20.16 -0.03 15.34
CA HIS A 99 20.25 -0.24 16.79
C HIS A 99 21.47 -1.09 17.19
N GLU A 100 21.81 -2.11 16.44
CA GLU A 100 23.01 -2.93 16.67
C GLU A 100 24.30 -2.12 16.52
N ARG A 101 24.35 -1.19 15.57
CA ARG A 101 25.54 -0.36 15.30
C ARG A 101 25.68 0.82 16.24
N HIS A 102 24.60 1.44 16.66
CA HIS A 102 24.61 2.71 17.39
C HIS A 102 24.01 2.62 18.81
N GLY A 103 23.54 1.44 19.24
CA GLY A 103 23.04 1.22 20.58
C GLY A 103 21.86 2.13 20.95
N GLU A 104 21.88 2.70 22.13
CA GLU A 104 20.81 3.56 22.66
C GLU A 104 20.63 4.87 21.88
N GLU A 105 21.69 5.37 21.24
CA GLU A 105 21.63 6.60 20.44
C GLU A 105 20.65 6.47 19.27
N ALA A 106 20.57 5.27 18.68
CA ALA A 106 19.63 5.00 17.58
C ALA A 106 18.19 5.31 17.97
N GLY A 107 17.77 4.95 19.17
CA GLY A 107 16.40 5.23 19.65
C GLY A 107 16.08 6.71 19.70
N THR A 108 17.01 7.53 20.17
CA THR A 108 16.86 8.98 20.21
C THR A 108 16.87 9.58 18.79
N TRP A 109 17.75 9.11 17.95
CA TRP A 109 17.86 9.55 16.55
C TRP A 109 16.57 9.24 15.75
N PHE A 110 16.05 8.01 15.84
CA PHE A 110 14.80 7.65 15.19
C PHE A 110 13.60 8.45 15.68
N ARG A 111 13.54 8.74 17.00
CA ARG A 111 12.47 9.58 17.55
C ARG A 111 12.46 10.95 16.92
N ALA A 112 13.61 11.63 16.88
CA ALA A 112 13.74 12.94 16.26
C ALA A 112 13.38 12.92 14.77
N LEU A 113 13.78 11.86 14.05
CA LEU A 113 13.45 11.68 12.63
C LEU A 113 11.94 11.55 12.41
N TYR A 114 11.23 10.78 13.24
CA TYR A 114 9.78 10.64 13.13
C TYR A 114 9.04 11.93 13.52
N GLU A 115 9.53 12.67 14.52
CA GLU A 115 8.98 13.96 14.91
C GLU A 115 9.09 15.00 13.79
N ASP A 116 10.26 15.11 13.14
CA ASP A 116 10.43 15.99 11.97
C ASP A 116 9.52 15.59 10.81
N ALA A 117 9.42 14.29 10.51
CA ALA A 117 8.54 13.79 9.46
C ALA A 117 7.06 14.13 9.76
N GLY A 118 6.64 13.94 11.01
CA GLY A 118 5.28 14.30 11.48
C GLY A 118 4.98 15.79 11.33
N GLU A 119 5.92 16.64 11.69
CA GLU A 119 5.78 18.10 11.53
C GLU A 119 5.68 18.49 10.06
N ARG A 120 6.49 17.90 9.18
CA ARG A 120 6.43 18.19 7.74
C ARG A 120 5.12 17.73 7.10
N ILE A 121 4.55 16.62 7.56
CA ILE A 121 3.24 16.15 7.14
C ILE A 121 2.16 17.12 7.63
N ARG A 122 2.19 17.51 8.91
CA ARG A 122 1.24 18.46 9.51
C ARG A 122 1.22 19.82 8.79
N LEU A 123 2.39 20.27 8.34
CA LEU A 123 2.55 21.50 7.56
C LEU A 123 2.19 21.33 6.06
N GLY A 124 1.74 20.17 5.61
CA GLY A 124 1.43 19.90 4.22
C GLY A 124 2.64 19.87 3.28
N ARG A 125 3.87 19.82 3.83
CA ARG A 125 5.11 19.79 3.03
C ARG A 125 5.41 18.41 2.46
N TRP A 126 5.01 17.36 3.16
CA TRP A 126 5.15 15.96 2.78
C TRP A 126 3.80 15.25 2.86
N ASN A 127 3.58 14.32 1.93
CA ASN A 127 2.57 13.27 2.07
C ASN A 127 3.21 12.02 2.69
N TYR A 128 2.39 11.04 3.08
CA TYR A 128 2.88 9.81 3.72
C TYR A 128 3.90 9.03 2.88
N PRO A 129 3.67 8.76 1.57
CA PRO A 129 4.67 8.08 0.76
C PRO A 129 6.02 8.79 0.73
N ARG A 130 6.03 10.12 0.57
CA ARG A 130 7.26 10.91 0.61
C ARG A 130 7.95 10.81 1.96
N ALA A 131 7.21 10.98 3.05
CA ALA A 131 7.77 10.86 4.40
C ALA A 131 8.40 9.47 4.64
N THR A 132 7.73 8.40 4.17
CA THR A 132 8.26 7.04 4.23
C THR A 132 9.60 6.94 3.51
N LEU A 133 9.68 7.44 2.28
CA LEU A 133 10.93 7.42 1.49
C LEU A 133 12.05 8.23 2.15
N GLU A 134 11.74 9.41 2.70
CA GLU A 134 12.74 10.25 3.40
C GLU A 134 13.26 9.57 4.67
N ILE A 135 12.39 8.92 5.44
CA ILE A 135 12.79 8.15 6.63
C ILE A 135 13.68 6.96 6.24
N MET A 136 13.31 6.21 5.19
CA MET A 136 14.12 5.08 4.70
C MET A 136 15.50 5.55 4.25
N ASP A 137 15.57 6.65 3.53
CA ASP A 137 16.81 7.21 3.01
C ASP A 137 17.75 7.69 4.15
N ALA A 138 17.16 8.39 5.12
CA ALA A 138 17.88 8.81 6.32
C ALA A 138 18.38 7.61 7.15
N ALA A 139 17.53 6.60 7.36
CA ALA A 139 17.91 5.38 8.09
C ALA A 139 19.01 4.60 7.37
N LEU A 140 18.95 4.52 6.04
CA LEU A 140 19.97 3.88 5.24
C LEU A 140 21.31 4.63 5.34
N THR A 141 21.27 5.96 5.34
CA THR A 141 22.49 6.78 5.57
C THR A 141 23.04 6.54 6.97
N TYR A 142 22.19 6.57 7.98
CA TYR A 142 22.57 6.36 9.38
C TYR A 142 23.13 4.96 9.64
N SER A 143 22.62 3.95 8.91
CA SER A 143 23.11 2.57 9.03
C SER A 143 24.57 2.40 8.59
N GLY A 144 25.10 3.29 7.75
CA GLY A 144 26.46 3.19 7.22
C GLY A 144 26.68 2.03 6.24
N ILE A 145 25.61 1.49 5.62
CA ILE A 145 25.73 0.49 4.55
C ILE A 145 26.30 1.16 3.31
N THR A 146 27.38 0.61 2.75
CA THR A 146 28.04 1.07 1.52
C THR A 146 27.84 0.13 0.35
N ALA A 147 27.55 -1.15 0.61
CA ALA A 147 27.24 -2.13 -0.43
C ALA A 147 25.88 -1.84 -1.09
N PRO A 148 25.65 -2.30 -2.33
CA PRO A 148 24.35 -2.21 -2.99
C PRO A 148 23.24 -2.84 -2.16
N VAL A 149 22.19 -2.08 -1.85
CA VAL A 149 21.08 -2.54 -1.01
C VAL A 149 19.75 -2.04 -1.54
N MET A 150 18.73 -2.89 -1.49
CA MET A 150 17.33 -2.54 -1.70
C MET A 150 16.59 -2.66 -0.37
N VAL A 151 15.98 -1.57 0.09
CA VAL A 151 15.15 -1.56 1.28
C VAL A 151 13.68 -1.48 0.87
N ILE A 152 12.85 -2.34 1.45
CA ILE A 152 11.42 -2.44 1.15
C ILE A 152 10.64 -2.08 2.41
N ALA A 153 9.59 -1.27 2.26
CA ALA A 153 8.71 -0.84 3.34
C ALA A 153 7.27 -0.66 2.88
N PHE A 154 6.36 -0.65 3.83
CA PHE A 154 4.98 -0.21 3.60
C PHE A 154 4.84 1.28 3.88
N ALA A 155 4.01 1.96 3.08
CA ALA A 155 3.69 3.36 3.26
C ALA A 155 2.19 3.53 3.53
N PRO A 156 1.79 4.40 4.47
CA PRO A 156 0.39 4.76 4.63
C PRO A 156 -0.18 5.47 3.40
N PRO A 157 -1.53 5.51 3.27
CA PRO A 157 -2.51 4.93 4.20
C PRO A 157 -2.64 3.41 4.07
N TYR A 158 -2.93 2.75 5.20
CA TYR A 158 -3.23 1.32 5.25
C TYR A 158 -4.75 1.11 5.19
N TYR A 159 -5.17 0.27 4.28
CA TYR A 159 -6.57 -0.14 4.14
C TYR A 159 -6.66 -1.65 4.39
N PRO A 160 -7.19 -2.08 5.55
CA PRO A 160 -7.38 -3.50 5.84
C PRO A 160 -8.29 -4.16 4.79
N ALA A 161 -8.03 -5.42 4.50
CA ALA A 161 -8.94 -6.21 3.68
C ALA A 161 -10.29 -6.34 4.39
N PHE A 162 -11.37 -5.96 3.70
CA PHE A 162 -12.73 -5.99 4.22
C PHE A 162 -13.65 -6.72 3.23
N HIS A 163 -14.50 -7.60 3.75
CA HIS A 163 -15.55 -8.23 2.97
C HIS A 163 -16.75 -8.54 3.87
N SER A 164 -17.92 -8.00 3.54
CA SER A 164 -19.13 -8.09 4.37
C SER A 164 -19.61 -9.52 4.65
N ASP A 165 -19.37 -10.47 3.74
CA ASP A 165 -19.72 -11.88 3.94
C ASP A 165 -18.70 -12.67 4.78
N ARG A 166 -17.56 -12.05 5.14
CA ARG A 166 -16.48 -12.67 5.92
C ARG A 166 -16.33 -12.12 7.33
N LEU A 167 -17.23 -11.26 7.76
CA LEU A 167 -17.21 -10.71 9.11
C LEU A 167 -17.36 -11.82 10.15
N PRO A 168 -16.52 -11.85 11.19
CA PRO A 168 -16.61 -12.83 12.26
C PRO A 168 -18.00 -12.86 12.88
N GLY A 169 -18.61 -14.06 12.96
CA GLY A 169 -19.96 -14.25 13.49
C GLY A 169 -21.10 -13.67 12.63
N ARG A 170 -20.80 -13.15 11.45
CA ARG A 170 -21.77 -12.50 10.55
C ARG A 170 -21.64 -12.96 9.09
N THR A 171 -21.20 -14.18 8.88
CA THR A 171 -21.05 -14.77 7.54
C THR A 171 -22.35 -14.70 6.73
N GLY A 172 -22.26 -14.24 5.48
CA GLY A 172 -23.39 -14.13 4.56
C GLY A 172 -24.26 -12.88 4.74
N GLN A 173 -23.99 -12.03 5.74
CA GLN A 173 -24.80 -10.81 5.95
C GLN A 173 -24.66 -9.79 4.81
N GLY A 174 -23.52 -9.70 4.16
CA GLY A 174 -23.33 -8.84 2.99
C GLY A 174 -24.21 -9.28 1.83
N SER A 175 -24.32 -10.59 1.58
CA SER A 175 -25.21 -11.15 0.56
C SER A 175 -26.69 -10.95 0.91
N ALA A 176 -27.07 -11.07 2.17
CA ALA A 176 -28.43 -10.76 2.63
C ALA A 176 -28.76 -9.28 2.43
N PHE A 177 -27.83 -8.40 2.80
CA PHE A 177 -27.97 -6.96 2.64
C PHE A 177 -28.09 -6.55 1.17
N TYR A 178 -27.26 -7.15 0.29
CA TYR A 178 -27.41 -6.99 -1.15
C TYR A 178 -28.77 -7.48 -1.66
N GLY A 179 -29.29 -8.60 -1.16
CA GLY A 179 -30.60 -9.13 -1.53
C GLY A 179 -31.73 -8.16 -1.22
N MET A 180 -31.69 -7.50 -0.06
CA MET A 180 -32.66 -6.46 0.31
C MET A 180 -32.60 -5.25 -0.62
N LEU A 181 -31.35 -4.77 -0.92
CA LEU A 181 -31.14 -3.66 -1.85
C LEU A 181 -31.59 -4.01 -3.28
N GLN A 182 -31.35 -5.23 -3.74
CA GLN A 182 -31.83 -5.74 -5.04
C GLN A 182 -33.35 -5.78 -5.10
N LYS A 183 -34.01 -6.21 -4.02
CA LYS A 183 -35.47 -6.21 -3.92
C LYS A 183 -36.01 -4.78 -4.00
N ALA A 184 -35.44 -3.86 -3.22
CA ALA A 184 -35.83 -2.45 -3.26
C ALA A 184 -35.71 -1.84 -4.67
N ALA A 185 -34.57 -2.12 -5.36
CA ALA A 185 -34.36 -1.65 -6.73
C ALA A 185 -35.37 -2.21 -7.73
N GLY A 186 -35.77 -3.48 -7.58
CA GLY A 186 -36.79 -4.11 -8.42
C GLY A 186 -38.18 -3.52 -8.17
N GLU A 187 -38.57 -3.32 -6.91
CA GLU A 187 -39.90 -2.83 -6.52
C GLU A 187 -40.08 -1.34 -6.84
N THR A 188 -39.07 -0.52 -6.71
CA THR A 188 -39.18 0.94 -6.93
C THR A 188 -38.94 1.37 -8.37
N CYS A 189 -37.94 0.79 -9.03
CA CYS A 189 -37.48 1.25 -10.33
C CYS A 189 -37.49 0.18 -11.42
N GLY A 190 -37.82 -1.08 -11.11
CA GLY A 190 -37.73 -2.19 -12.04
C GLY A 190 -36.29 -2.52 -12.47
N ILE A 191 -35.29 -2.16 -11.64
CA ILE A 191 -33.88 -2.28 -11.97
C ILE A 191 -33.28 -3.55 -11.36
N ARG A 192 -32.47 -4.24 -12.13
CA ARG A 192 -31.61 -5.32 -11.65
C ARG A 192 -30.19 -4.78 -11.37
N LEU A 193 -29.73 -4.89 -10.12
CA LEU A 193 -28.38 -4.52 -9.71
C LEU A 193 -27.39 -5.63 -10.03
N GLY A 194 -26.22 -5.26 -10.52
CA GLY A 194 -25.06 -6.16 -10.58
C GLY A 194 -24.34 -6.19 -9.23
N LYS A 195 -24.01 -7.38 -8.71
CA LYS A 195 -23.13 -7.54 -7.53
C LYS A 195 -21.69 -7.64 -8.00
N ARG A 196 -20.81 -6.93 -7.32
CA ARG A 196 -19.37 -7.14 -7.39
C ARG A 196 -18.82 -7.36 -5.98
N ASN A 197 -17.89 -8.30 -5.86
CA ASN A 197 -17.22 -8.61 -4.60
C ASN A 197 -15.96 -7.75 -4.38
N TYR A 198 -15.59 -6.96 -5.38
CA TYR A 198 -14.38 -6.17 -5.38
C TYR A 198 -14.65 -4.73 -5.82
N CYS A 199 -14.12 -3.78 -5.07
CA CYS A 199 -14.08 -2.37 -5.45
C CYS A 199 -12.72 -2.07 -6.10
N CYS A 200 -12.73 -1.55 -7.34
CA CYS A 200 -11.51 -1.20 -8.09
C CYS A 200 -10.76 0.03 -7.55
N GLY A 201 -11.01 0.42 -6.31
CA GLY A 201 -10.41 1.58 -5.68
C GLY A 201 -10.22 1.38 -4.18
N ILE A 202 -9.58 2.36 -3.57
CA ILE A 202 -9.49 2.48 -2.13
C ILE A 202 -10.85 2.95 -1.61
N SER A 203 -11.38 2.29 -0.59
CA SER A 203 -12.66 2.63 0.00
C SER A 203 -12.59 2.64 1.53
N ASP A 204 -13.22 3.64 2.13
CA ASP A 204 -13.34 3.75 3.59
C ASP A 204 -14.18 2.61 4.21
N LEU A 205 -14.87 1.81 3.39
CA LEU A 205 -15.50 0.57 3.85
C LEU A 205 -14.50 -0.41 4.48
N SER A 206 -13.21 -0.33 4.13
CA SER A 206 -12.15 -1.07 4.81
C SER A 206 -12.10 -0.84 6.32
N TYR A 207 -12.66 0.27 6.81
CA TYR A 207 -12.71 0.61 8.23
C TYR A 207 -14.01 0.18 8.92
N CYS A 208 -14.91 -0.52 8.23
CA CYS A 208 -16.15 -1.07 8.80
C CYS A 208 -15.93 -2.32 9.67
N ALA A 209 -14.71 -2.82 9.77
CA ALA A 209 -14.31 -3.88 10.68
C ALA A 209 -12.86 -3.69 11.14
N GLY A 210 -12.51 -4.30 12.29
CA GLY A 210 -11.12 -4.37 12.72
C GLY A 210 -10.28 -5.21 11.77
N PRO A 211 -9.01 -4.85 11.56
CA PRO A 211 -8.08 -5.67 10.80
C PRO A 211 -7.76 -6.98 11.54
N ASP A 212 -7.26 -7.96 10.82
CA ASP A 212 -6.56 -9.09 11.44
C ASP A 212 -5.31 -8.56 12.17
N MET A 213 -5.19 -8.88 13.45
CA MET A 213 -4.13 -8.31 14.30
C MET A 213 -2.74 -8.86 13.99
N GLU A 214 -2.63 -10.09 13.49
CA GLU A 214 -1.34 -10.67 13.06
C GLU A 214 -0.90 -10.01 11.74
N GLU A 215 -1.85 -9.82 10.82
CA GLU A 215 -1.62 -9.09 9.59
C GLU A 215 -1.17 -7.64 9.86
N LEU A 216 -1.83 -6.97 10.81
CA LEU A 216 -1.47 -5.62 11.21
C LEU A 216 -0.08 -5.53 11.84
N LYS A 217 0.32 -6.51 12.65
CA LYS A 217 1.68 -6.56 13.22
C LYS A 217 2.73 -6.72 12.13
N ALA A 218 2.50 -7.62 11.16
CA ALA A 218 3.40 -7.83 10.04
C ALA A 218 3.57 -6.56 9.19
N TYR A 219 2.46 -5.87 8.90
CA TYR A 219 2.49 -4.57 8.24
C TYR A 219 3.27 -3.53 9.06
N ALA A 220 2.92 -3.37 10.35
CA ALA A 220 3.47 -2.35 11.25
C ALA A 220 4.98 -2.48 11.45
N ALA A 221 5.51 -3.71 11.45
CA ALA A 221 6.93 -3.99 11.58
C ALA A 221 7.77 -3.35 10.47
N ASN A 222 7.17 -3.18 9.29
CA ASN A 222 7.82 -2.65 8.09
C ASN A 222 7.20 -1.34 7.57
N ALA A 223 6.40 -0.66 8.40
CA ALA A 223 5.77 0.63 8.09
C ALA A 223 6.39 1.76 8.94
N PRO A 224 7.31 2.57 8.40
CA PRO A 224 8.07 3.58 9.16
C PRO A 224 7.21 4.54 9.97
N LEU A 225 6.06 4.93 9.46
CA LEU A 225 5.17 5.92 10.07
C LEU A 225 4.16 5.31 11.08
N TRP A 226 3.97 3.98 11.08
CA TRP A 226 2.96 3.33 11.90
C TRP A 226 3.21 3.50 13.40
N GLY A 227 2.16 3.90 14.13
CA GLY A 227 2.22 4.14 15.57
C GLY A 227 3.04 5.36 16.00
N LYS A 228 3.57 6.15 15.06
CA LYS A 228 4.39 7.34 15.33
C LYS A 228 3.78 8.61 14.75
N VAL A 229 3.44 8.58 13.48
CA VAL A 229 2.86 9.70 12.73
C VAL A 229 1.51 9.32 12.13
N TYR A 230 1.32 8.05 11.84
CA TYR A 230 0.10 7.47 11.29
C TYR A 230 -0.37 6.32 12.17
N GLY A 231 -1.67 6.22 12.36
CA GLY A 231 -2.31 5.14 13.09
C GLY A 231 -3.81 5.09 12.83
N MET A 232 -4.45 4.08 13.37
CA MET A 232 -5.89 3.85 13.26
C MET A 232 -6.48 3.69 14.66
N ASN A 233 -7.74 4.05 14.84
CA ASN A 233 -8.45 3.78 16.08
C ASN A 233 -8.91 2.31 16.10
N LEU A 234 -7.99 1.42 16.47
CA LEU A 234 -8.23 -0.02 16.48
C LEU A 234 -9.32 -0.44 17.47
N ASP A 235 -9.45 0.27 18.61
CA ASP A 235 -10.47 0.00 19.59
C ASP A 235 -11.87 0.27 19.01
N ALA A 236 -12.06 1.40 18.34
CA ALA A 236 -13.31 1.69 17.65
C ALA A 236 -13.59 0.69 16.54
N MET A 237 -12.60 0.32 15.74
CA MET A 237 -12.75 -0.63 14.65
C MET A 237 -13.07 -2.05 15.15
N SER A 238 -12.55 -2.47 16.29
CA SER A 238 -12.83 -3.80 16.86
C SER A 238 -14.29 -3.97 17.27
N VAL A 239 -14.95 -2.87 17.65
CA VAL A 239 -16.39 -2.84 18.00
C VAL A 239 -17.27 -2.66 16.76
N PHE A 240 -16.74 -2.03 15.72
CA PHE A 240 -17.45 -1.64 14.51
C PHE A 240 -17.38 -2.76 13.46
N GLN A 241 -18.10 -3.85 13.71
CA GLN A 241 -18.17 -4.98 12.78
C GLN A 241 -19.53 -5.00 12.09
N VAL A 242 -19.68 -4.20 11.04
CA VAL A 242 -20.96 -4.07 10.33
C VAL A 242 -20.80 -4.44 8.85
N PRO A 243 -21.81 -5.15 8.27
CA PRO A 243 -21.83 -5.35 6.84
C PRO A 243 -22.01 -4.01 6.14
N ALA A 244 -21.27 -3.79 5.07
CA ALA A 244 -21.31 -2.57 4.30
C ALA A 244 -21.33 -2.87 2.80
N LEU A 245 -22.00 -2.03 2.04
CA LEU A 245 -22.07 -2.09 0.59
C LEU A 245 -21.72 -0.72 0.02
N LEU A 246 -21.03 -0.73 -1.10
CA LEU A 246 -20.86 0.44 -1.94
C LEU A 246 -21.98 0.44 -2.99
N PHE A 247 -22.88 1.42 -2.90
CA PHE A 247 -23.97 1.59 -3.83
C PHE A 247 -24.08 3.04 -4.28
N GLY A 248 -24.26 3.26 -5.56
CA GLY A 248 -24.35 4.62 -6.11
C GLY A 248 -24.89 4.63 -7.54
N PRO A 249 -24.98 5.83 -8.16
CA PRO A 249 -25.51 6.02 -9.49
C PRO A 249 -24.66 5.38 -10.57
N VAL A 250 -25.26 5.12 -11.72
CA VAL A 250 -24.54 4.68 -12.91
C VAL A 250 -23.64 5.79 -13.40
N GLY A 251 -22.33 5.53 -13.41
CA GLY A 251 -21.30 6.44 -13.87
C GLY A 251 -20.24 5.76 -14.72
N ARG A 252 -19.37 6.55 -15.30
CA ARG A 252 -18.19 6.10 -16.05
C ARG A 252 -17.02 7.01 -15.77
N ASP A 253 -15.83 6.45 -15.95
CA ASP A 253 -14.56 7.17 -15.93
C ASP A 253 -14.33 7.93 -14.59
N ALA A 254 -14.72 7.32 -13.46
CA ALA A 254 -14.53 7.90 -12.14
C ALA A 254 -13.06 8.33 -11.92
N HIS A 255 -12.87 9.53 -11.37
CA HIS A 255 -11.55 10.16 -11.14
C HIS A 255 -10.75 10.48 -12.42
N GLN A 256 -11.42 10.55 -13.58
CA GLN A 256 -10.81 10.95 -14.84
C GLN A 256 -11.45 12.24 -15.38
N MET A 257 -10.80 12.89 -16.34
CA MET A 257 -11.33 14.12 -16.96
C MET A 257 -12.66 13.91 -17.71
N SER A 258 -12.93 12.67 -18.12
CA SER A 258 -14.18 12.26 -18.79
C SER A 258 -15.22 11.71 -17.81
N GLU A 259 -15.05 11.93 -16.52
CA GLU A 259 -16.00 11.45 -15.52
C GLU A 259 -17.40 11.97 -15.77
N ARG A 260 -18.35 11.07 -15.78
CA ARG A 260 -19.76 11.39 -16.01
C ARG A 260 -20.69 10.46 -15.25
N VAL A 261 -21.80 10.97 -14.81
CA VAL A 261 -22.86 10.25 -14.13
C VAL A 261 -24.18 10.35 -14.91
N ASN A 262 -24.97 9.31 -14.86
CA ASN A 262 -26.32 9.32 -15.39
C ASN A 262 -27.23 10.14 -14.45
N ALA A 263 -27.80 11.26 -14.96
CA ALA A 263 -28.59 12.17 -14.15
C ALA A 263 -29.86 11.52 -13.58
N ARG A 264 -30.57 10.68 -14.35
CA ARG A 264 -31.74 9.95 -13.85
C ARG A 264 -31.37 9.00 -12.74
N SER A 265 -30.29 8.24 -12.94
CA SER A 265 -29.80 7.33 -11.90
C SER A 265 -29.43 8.05 -10.60
N LEU A 266 -28.77 9.22 -10.72
CA LEU A 266 -28.34 10.03 -9.56
C LEU A 266 -29.52 10.68 -8.83
N LEU A 267 -30.46 11.29 -9.59
CA LEU A 267 -31.46 12.21 -9.02
C LEU A 267 -32.80 11.52 -8.71
N GLU A 268 -33.09 10.38 -9.33
CA GLU A 268 -34.38 9.70 -9.21
C GLU A 268 -34.23 8.27 -8.68
N GLU A 269 -33.44 7.43 -9.38
CA GLU A 269 -33.39 5.98 -9.10
C GLU A 269 -32.71 5.65 -7.78
N VAL A 270 -31.47 6.16 -7.57
CA VAL A 270 -30.70 5.90 -6.35
C VAL A 270 -31.40 6.42 -5.09
N PRO A 271 -31.93 7.68 -5.05
CA PRO A 271 -32.69 8.15 -3.89
C PRO A 271 -33.92 7.30 -3.58
N ALA A 272 -34.71 6.93 -4.59
CA ALA A 272 -35.90 6.11 -4.40
C ALA A 272 -35.57 4.71 -3.87
N ILE A 273 -34.56 4.06 -4.42
CA ILE A 273 -34.08 2.76 -3.97
C ILE A 273 -33.55 2.82 -2.53
N LEU A 274 -32.76 3.82 -2.20
CA LEU A 274 -32.18 3.99 -0.84
C LEU A 274 -33.31 4.26 0.18
N GLN A 275 -34.25 5.14 -0.14
CA GLN A 275 -35.38 5.41 0.76
C GLN A 275 -36.15 4.13 1.07
N HIS A 276 -36.56 3.40 0.05
CA HIS A 276 -37.28 2.15 0.21
C HIS A 276 -36.48 1.08 0.96
N PHE A 277 -35.18 0.99 0.68
CA PHE A 277 -34.28 0.07 1.38
C PHE A 277 -34.18 0.40 2.88
N ILE A 278 -34.03 1.68 3.25
CA ILE A 278 -33.91 2.12 4.65
C ILE A 278 -35.17 1.87 5.43
N GLU A 279 -36.35 1.99 4.77
CA GLU A 279 -37.65 1.70 5.39
C GLU A 279 -37.88 0.20 5.68
N GLN A 280 -37.05 -0.69 5.11
CA GLN A 280 -37.13 -2.15 5.31
C GLN A 280 -36.07 -2.70 6.29
N VAL A 281 -35.07 -1.92 6.67
CA VAL A 281 -34.01 -2.28 7.61
C VAL A 281 -34.40 -1.86 9.03
#